data_01ae2fa55f612ea3479521a510c97bfb
#
_entry.id   01ae2fa55f612ea3479521a510c97bfb
#
_cell.length_a   1.000
_cell.length_b   1.000
_cell.length_c   1.000
_cell.angle_alpha   90.00
_cell.angle_beta   90.00
_cell.angle_gamma   90.00
#
_symmetry.space_group_name_H-M   'P 1'
#
loop_
_entity.id
_entity.type
_entity.pdbx_description
1 polymer ?
#
loop_
_entity_poly.entity_id
_entity_poly.type
_entity_poly.pdbx_seq_one_letter_code
_entity_poly.pdbx_strand_id
1 'polypeptide(L)'
;MPEPENTSESDQAAAASAQLHDLLPFAIADRLFAVFTDQVDATAEGKPFARLPRAPGAVVGVVCVRGRMLTVLDPAAALNEPTKEWEQTLPYVLVLRGEDQLGLAAESCRDTITISTDDIEPPTATSDDAALGVVRYAGEEILILDAKRLFERAVQRKERRRRRF
;
A
#
# COMPACT_ATOMS: atom_id res chain seq x y z
N MET A 1 39.00 -25.72 20.27
CA MET A 1 38.59 -25.53 18.89
C MET A 1 37.16 -25.04 18.67
N PRO A 2 36.57 -24.36 19.64
CA PRO A 2 35.17 -23.88 19.47
C PRO A 2 35.04 -22.53 18.81
N GLU A 3 36.10 -21.90 18.39
CA GLU A 3 36.10 -20.53 17.90
C GLU A 3 35.31 -20.28 16.61
N PRO A 4 35.23 -21.20 15.63
CA PRO A 4 34.46 -20.97 14.41
C PRO A 4 32.95 -20.83 14.65
N GLU A 5 32.43 -21.47 15.69
CA GLU A 5 31.00 -21.44 16.00
C GLU A 5 30.54 -20.08 16.51
N ASN A 6 31.35 -19.44 17.35
CA ASN A 6 31.01 -18.13 17.88
C ASN A 6 31.00 -17.04 16.81
N THR A 7 31.86 -17.13 15.83
CA THR A 7 31.91 -16.16 14.73
C THR A 7 30.67 -16.30 13.85
N SER A 8 30.23 -17.52 13.56
CA SER A 8 29.04 -17.74 12.73
C SER A 8 27.75 -17.30 13.43
N GLU A 9 27.67 -17.45 14.74
CA GLU A 9 26.53 -16.97 15.52
C GLU A 9 26.44 -15.43 15.52
N SER A 10 27.56 -14.74 15.60
CA SER A 10 27.59 -13.28 15.52
C SER A 10 27.15 -12.79 14.15
N ASP A 11 27.59 -13.42 13.07
CA ASP A 11 27.21 -13.08 11.72
C ASP A 11 25.73 -13.35 11.46
N GLN A 12 25.21 -14.44 11.99
CA GLN A 12 23.78 -14.76 11.89
C GLN A 12 22.93 -13.78 12.69
N ALA A 13 23.38 -13.36 13.86
CA ALA A 13 22.67 -12.36 14.65
C ALA A 13 22.66 -11.00 13.96
N ALA A 14 23.76 -10.59 13.34
CA ALA A 14 23.84 -9.36 12.57
C ALA A 14 22.94 -9.42 11.31
N ALA A 15 22.95 -10.56 10.62
CA ALA A 15 22.06 -10.78 9.46
C ALA A 15 20.59 -10.84 9.87
N ALA A 16 20.28 -11.40 11.03
CA ALA A 16 18.91 -11.48 11.53
C ALA A 16 18.36 -10.10 11.96
N SER A 17 19.24 -9.14 12.32
CA SER A 17 18.79 -7.78 12.64
C SER A 17 18.37 -7.00 11.40
N ALA A 18 18.87 -7.36 10.22
CA ALA A 18 18.46 -6.80 8.94
C ALA A 18 17.31 -7.64 8.39
N GLN A 19 16.09 -7.30 8.77
CA GLN A 19 14.91 -8.03 8.32
C GLN A 19 14.66 -7.78 6.84
N LEU A 20 14.30 -8.84 6.13
CA LEU A 20 13.87 -8.77 4.74
C LEU A 20 12.36 -8.67 4.67
N HIS A 21 11.87 -7.85 3.75
CA HIS A 21 10.45 -7.65 3.52
C HIS A 21 10.14 -7.83 2.03
N ASP A 22 9.03 -8.48 1.76
CA ASP A 22 8.51 -8.59 0.41
C ASP A 22 7.47 -7.50 0.19
N LEU A 23 7.67 -6.72 -0.87
CA LEU A 23 6.79 -5.63 -1.25
C LEU A 23 6.13 -5.93 -2.58
N LEU A 24 4.86 -5.53 -2.70
CA LEU A 24 4.15 -5.52 -3.98
C LEU A 24 4.09 -4.08 -4.48
N PRO A 25 4.93 -3.71 -5.46
CA PRO A 25 4.88 -2.37 -6.03
C PRO A 25 3.73 -2.21 -7.00
N PHE A 26 3.16 -1.01 -7.02
CA PHE A 26 2.10 -0.64 -7.98
C PHE A 26 2.22 0.84 -8.33
N ALA A 27 1.65 1.22 -9.47
CA ALA A 27 1.74 2.58 -9.97
C ALA A 27 0.37 3.25 -10.04
N ILE A 28 0.34 4.54 -9.71
CA ILE A 28 -0.79 5.44 -9.95
C ILE A 28 -0.20 6.75 -10.47
N ALA A 29 -0.71 7.23 -11.60
CA ALA A 29 -0.10 8.34 -12.33
C ALA A 29 1.38 8.00 -12.57
N ASP A 30 2.29 8.89 -12.37
CA ASP A 30 3.71 8.63 -12.60
C ASP A 30 4.47 8.22 -11.34
N ARG A 31 3.76 7.76 -10.32
CA ARG A 31 4.37 7.47 -9.02
C ARG A 31 4.22 6.01 -8.63
N LEU A 32 5.26 5.48 -7.98
CA LEU A 32 5.27 4.13 -7.46
C LEU A 32 4.98 4.10 -5.96
N PHE A 33 4.09 3.20 -5.61
CA PHE A 33 3.75 2.86 -4.22
C PHE A 33 3.99 1.39 -4.01
N ALA A 34 4.06 0.96 -2.78
CA ALA A 34 4.11 -0.46 -2.44
C ALA A 34 3.43 -0.73 -1.11
N VAL A 35 2.92 -1.93 -0.98
CA VAL A 35 2.43 -2.47 0.29
C VAL A 35 3.17 -3.77 0.58
N PHE A 36 3.24 -4.16 1.85
CA PHE A 36 3.81 -5.45 2.20
C PHE A 36 2.92 -6.57 1.66
N THR A 37 3.54 -7.61 1.12
CA THR A 37 2.80 -8.72 0.52
C THR A 37 1.90 -9.46 1.50
N ASP A 38 2.24 -9.44 2.79
CA ASP A 38 1.41 -10.05 3.83
C ASP A 38 0.10 -9.30 4.07
N GLN A 39 -0.02 -8.06 3.59
CA GLN A 39 -1.26 -7.28 3.65
C GLN A 39 -2.18 -7.55 2.47
N VAL A 40 -1.71 -8.23 1.44
CA VAL A 40 -2.46 -8.48 0.20
C VAL A 40 -2.86 -9.94 0.11
N ASP A 41 -4.15 -10.19 -0.10
CA ASP A 41 -4.68 -11.53 -0.28
C ASP A 41 -4.65 -11.95 -1.75
N ALA A 42 -4.94 -11.01 -2.65
CA ALA A 42 -4.98 -11.27 -4.09
C ALA A 42 -4.90 -9.96 -4.87
N THR A 43 -4.60 -10.04 -6.15
CA THR A 43 -4.78 -8.94 -7.10
C THR A 43 -5.83 -9.34 -8.13
N ALA A 44 -6.69 -8.38 -8.49
CA ALA A 44 -7.71 -8.59 -9.52
C ALA A 44 -7.51 -7.57 -10.63
N GLU A 45 -7.80 -7.97 -11.86
CA GLU A 45 -7.65 -7.13 -13.05
C GLU A 45 -9.00 -6.79 -13.66
N GLY A 46 -9.10 -5.60 -14.24
CA GLY A 46 -10.23 -5.22 -15.09
C GLY A 46 -11.57 -5.27 -14.37
N LYS A 47 -11.67 -4.73 -13.17
CA LYS A 47 -12.90 -4.82 -12.39
C LYS A 47 -13.76 -3.57 -12.54
N PRO A 48 -15.02 -3.71 -12.99
CA PRO A 48 -15.96 -2.60 -12.96
C PRO A 48 -16.28 -2.23 -11.52
N PHE A 49 -16.49 -0.94 -11.28
CA PHE A 49 -16.81 -0.45 -9.95
C PHE A 49 -18.07 0.44 -9.97
N ALA A 50 -18.77 0.44 -8.84
CA ALA A 50 -19.90 1.32 -8.61
C ALA A 50 -19.50 2.41 -7.62
N ARG A 51 -19.77 3.68 -7.97
CA ARG A 51 -19.47 4.80 -7.08
C ARG A 51 -20.44 4.80 -5.91
N LEU A 52 -19.93 5.08 -4.71
CA LEU A 52 -20.74 5.23 -3.52
C LEU A 52 -21.12 6.70 -3.36
N PRO A 53 -22.42 7.03 -3.24
CA PRO A 53 -22.83 8.41 -2.99
C PRO A 53 -22.33 8.88 -1.62
N ARG A 54 -21.84 10.12 -1.57
CA ARG A 54 -21.31 10.77 -0.36
C ARG A 54 -20.12 10.09 0.28
N ALA A 55 -19.40 9.24 -0.46
CA ALA A 55 -18.17 8.64 0.04
C ALA A 55 -17.06 9.69 0.15
N PRO A 56 -16.04 9.46 1.01
CA PRO A 56 -14.85 10.30 1.01
C PRO A 56 -14.19 10.37 -0.38
N GLY A 57 -13.53 11.49 -0.69
CA GLY A 57 -12.94 11.70 -2.01
C GLY A 57 -11.91 10.64 -2.41
N ALA A 58 -11.24 10.01 -1.44
CA ALA A 58 -10.27 8.95 -1.71
C ALA A 58 -10.92 7.60 -2.01
N VAL A 59 -12.21 7.41 -1.72
CA VAL A 59 -12.91 6.17 -2.01
C VAL A 59 -13.35 6.18 -3.48
N VAL A 60 -12.85 5.22 -4.25
CA VAL A 60 -13.20 5.06 -5.66
C VAL A 60 -14.63 4.54 -5.80
N GLY A 61 -14.97 3.53 -5.00
CA GLY A 61 -16.28 2.88 -5.05
C GLY A 61 -16.22 1.47 -4.52
N VAL A 62 -17.13 0.64 -5.00
CA VAL A 62 -17.27 -0.75 -4.59
C VAL A 62 -17.08 -1.66 -5.80
N VAL A 63 -16.30 -2.73 -5.63
CA VAL A 63 -16.09 -3.76 -6.65
C VAL A 63 -16.46 -5.12 -6.10
N CYS A 64 -16.85 -6.03 -6.98
CA CYS A 64 -17.09 -7.42 -6.62
C CYS A 64 -15.91 -8.28 -7.10
N VAL A 65 -15.24 -8.95 -6.16
CA VAL A 65 -14.14 -9.85 -6.45
C VAL A 65 -14.45 -11.20 -5.81
N ARG A 66 -14.58 -12.23 -6.63
CA ARG A 66 -14.88 -13.60 -6.16
C ARG A 66 -16.11 -13.68 -5.22
N GLY A 67 -17.17 -12.95 -5.57
CA GLY A 67 -18.39 -12.93 -4.78
C GLY A 67 -18.35 -12.04 -3.54
N ARG A 68 -17.24 -11.35 -3.30
CA ARG A 68 -17.10 -10.44 -2.16
C ARG A 68 -17.15 -9.00 -2.64
N MET A 69 -17.90 -8.17 -1.93
CA MET A 69 -17.97 -6.73 -2.21
C MET A 69 -16.86 -6.02 -1.43
N LEU A 70 -16.00 -5.32 -2.16
CA LEU A 70 -14.87 -4.60 -1.57
C LEU A 70 -15.05 -3.10 -1.74
N THR A 71 -14.78 -2.35 -0.67
CA THR A 71 -14.63 -0.90 -0.76
C THR A 71 -13.21 -0.60 -1.22
N VAL A 72 -13.08 0.13 -2.32
CA VAL A 72 -11.77 0.41 -2.95
C VAL A 72 -11.37 1.85 -2.73
N LEU A 73 -10.15 2.03 -2.23
CA LEU A 73 -9.53 3.31 -1.97
C LEU A 73 -8.49 3.62 -3.06
N ASP A 74 -8.39 4.90 -3.41
CA ASP A 74 -7.28 5.41 -4.22
C ASP A 74 -6.17 5.87 -3.27
N PRO A 75 -5.05 5.16 -3.20
CA PRO A 75 -3.98 5.53 -2.27
C PRO A 75 -3.38 6.90 -2.54
N ALA A 76 -3.25 7.29 -3.79
CA ALA A 76 -2.71 8.60 -4.15
C ALA A 76 -3.63 9.72 -3.66
N ALA A 77 -4.93 9.59 -3.90
CA ALA A 77 -5.91 10.57 -3.42
C ALA A 77 -5.94 10.65 -1.89
N ALA A 78 -5.81 9.52 -1.21
CA ALA A 78 -5.77 9.49 0.25
C ALA A 78 -4.58 10.25 0.82
N LEU A 79 -3.47 10.29 0.10
CA LEU A 79 -2.25 10.99 0.49
C LEU A 79 -2.14 12.41 -0.06
N ASN A 80 -3.15 12.89 -0.75
CA ASN A 80 -3.14 14.16 -1.50
C ASN A 80 -2.02 14.21 -2.56
N GLU A 81 -1.69 13.08 -3.12
CA GLU A 81 -0.74 12.96 -4.21
C GLU A 81 -1.49 13.02 -5.56
N PRO A 82 -0.79 13.34 -6.66
CA PRO A 82 -1.42 13.28 -7.96
C PRO A 82 -1.99 11.91 -8.26
N THR A 83 -3.24 11.88 -8.71
CA THR A 83 -3.94 10.66 -9.06
C THR A 83 -4.54 10.78 -10.45
N LYS A 84 -5.08 9.69 -10.95
CA LYS A 84 -5.81 9.69 -12.21
C LYS A 84 -7.30 9.69 -11.95
N GLU A 85 -8.06 10.10 -12.93
CA GLU A 85 -9.50 9.90 -12.91
C GLU A 85 -9.82 8.46 -13.31
N TRP A 86 -10.47 7.75 -12.40
CA TRP A 86 -10.84 6.34 -12.63
C TRP A 86 -12.12 6.30 -13.46
N GLU A 87 -12.05 5.63 -14.59
CA GLU A 87 -13.20 5.44 -15.45
C GLU A 87 -14.11 4.32 -14.93
N GLN A 88 -14.80 3.61 -15.78
CA GLN A 88 -15.78 2.60 -15.36
C GLN A 88 -15.17 1.33 -14.81
N THR A 89 -13.92 1.06 -15.15
CA THR A 89 -13.24 -0.18 -14.82
C THR A 89 -11.87 0.14 -14.19
N LEU A 90 -11.58 -0.50 -13.08
CA LEU A 90 -10.27 -0.39 -12.44
C LEU A 90 -9.30 -1.37 -13.11
N PRO A 91 -8.13 -0.90 -13.60
CA PRO A 91 -7.14 -1.80 -14.20
C PRO A 91 -6.69 -2.90 -13.24
N TYR A 92 -6.44 -2.54 -11.98
CA TYR A 92 -6.04 -3.48 -10.93
C TYR A 92 -6.69 -3.10 -9.62
N VAL A 93 -6.98 -4.12 -8.80
CA VAL A 93 -7.42 -3.96 -7.41
C VAL A 93 -6.57 -4.88 -6.56
N LEU A 94 -5.89 -4.31 -5.58
CA LEU A 94 -5.18 -5.08 -4.57
C LEU A 94 -6.19 -5.41 -3.47
N VAL A 95 -6.54 -6.68 -3.35
CA VAL A 95 -7.48 -7.16 -2.33
C VAL A 95 -6.72 -7.28 -1.03
N LEU A 96 -7.09 -6.52 -0.03
CA LEU A 96 -6.39 -6.51 1.24
C LEU A 96 -6.81 -7.69 2.12
N ARG A 97 -5.84 -8.23 2.84
CA ARG A 97 -6.09 -9.32 3.78
C ARG A 97 -6.85 -8.78 4.99
N GLY A 98 -7.79 -9.56 5.50
CA GLY A 98 -8.60 -9.21 6.66
C GLY A 98 -10.09 -9.33 6.38
N GLU A 99 -10.89 -9.04 7.41
CA GLU A 99 -12.35 -9.18 7.35
C GLU A 99 -13.06 -7.90 6.89
N ASP A 100 -12.32 -6.80 6.75
CA ASP A 100 -12.91 -5.49 6.46
C ASP A 100 -13.35 -5.30 5.00
N GLN A 101 -13.05 -6.24 4.12
CA GLN A 101 -13.41 -6.21 2.70
C GLN A 101 -12.97 -4.91 2.02
N LEU A 102 -11.66 -4.68 2.05
CA LEU A 102 -11.05 -3.48 1.52
C LEU A 102 -10.12 -3.80 0.35
N GLY A 103 -9.97 -2.84 -0.56
CA GLY A 103 -9.07 -2.94 -1.69
C GLY A 103 -8.41 -1.62 -2.02
N LEU A 104 -7.32 -1.67 -2.77
CA LEU A 104 -6.61 -0.50 -3.29
C LEU A 104 -6.66 -0.51 -4.81
N ALA A 105 -6.95 0.64 -5.40
CA ALA A 105 -6.91 0.80 -6.85
C ALA A 105 -5.49 1.04 -7.33
N ALA A 106 -5.13 0.49 -8.47
CA ALA A 106 -3.83 0.72 -9.10
C ALA A 106 -3.97 0.73 -10.63
N GLU A 107 -3.13 1.50 -11.30
CA GLU A 107 -3.05 1.49 -12.77
C GLU A 107 -2.31 0.27 -13.27
N SER A 108 -1.25 -0.10 -12.57
CA SER A 108 -0.44 -1.27 -12.88
C SER A 108 0.15 -1.84 -11.62
N CYS A 109 0.38 -3.14 -11.62
CA CYS A 109 1.09 -3.84 -10.56
C CYS A 109 2.38 -4.41 -11.13
N ARG A 110 3.42 -4.42 -10.31
CA ARG A 110 4.72 -4.98 -10.67
C ARG A 110 4.96 -6.27 -9.90
N ASP A 111 6.01 -6.98 -10.29
CA ASP A 111 6.42 -8.18 -9.58
C ASP A 111 6.89 -7.84 -8.17
N THR A 112 6.64 -8.76 -7.25
CA THR A 112 7.08 -8.62 -5.85
C THR A 112 8.59 -8.43 -5.79
N ILE A 113 9.04 -7.50 -4.95
CA ILE A 113 10.45 -7.27 -4.69
C ILE A 113 10.76 -7.55 -3.23
N THR A 114 12.00 -7.96 -2.95
CA THR A 114 12.48 -8.16 -1.60
C THR A 114 13.47 -7.07 -1.25
N ILE A 115 13.24 -6.40 -0.12
CA ILE A 115 14.09 -5.32 0.38
C ILE A 115 14.51 -5.59 1.82
N SER A 116 15.61 -4.94 2.24
CA SER A 116 16.03 -4.95 3.64
C SER A 116 15.42 -3.76 4.38
N THR A 117 15.16 -3.94 5.68
CA THR A 117 14.75 -2.83 6.55
C THR A 117 15.73 -1.65 6.47
N ASP A 118 17.01 -1.94 6.31
CA ASP A 118 18.05 -0.91 6.23
C ASP A 118 17.94 -0.04 4.98
N ASP A 119 17.25 -0.51 3.93
CA ASP A 119 17.05 0.23 2.69
C ASP A 119 15.84 1.18 2.76
N ILE A 120 15.06 1.10 3.84
CA ILE A 120 13.87 1.93 4.01
C ILE A 120 14.27 3.24 4.69
N GLU A 121 14.04 4.36 4.00
CA GLU A 121 14.29 5.70 4.53
C GLU A 121 12.98 6.32 5.01
N PRO A 122 13.05 7.26 5.98
CA PRO A 122 11.84 7.99 6.39
C PRO A 122 11.26 8.79 5.23
N PRO A 123 9.93 8.93 5.13
CA PRO A 123 9.33 9.75 4.09
C PRO A 123 9.67 11.23 4.30
N THR A 124 10.20 11.88 3.25
CA THR A 124 10.76 13.23 3.36
C THR A 124 9.74 14.35 3.20
N ALA A 125 8.62 14.10 2.59
CA ALA A 125 7.68 15.14 2.17
C ALA A 125 6.32 15.09 2.84
N THR A 126 6.04 14.09 3.66
CA THR A 126 4.74 13.96 4.29
C THR A 126 4.89 13.59 5.76
N SER A 127 4.14 14.25 6.60
CA SER A 127 3.93 13.86 7.99
C SER A 127 2.81 12.84 8.11
N ASP A 128 2.56 12.08 7.06
CA ASP A 128 1.44 11.18 6.97
C ASP A 128 1.79 9.81 7.59
N ASP A 129 1.06 9.43 8.61
CA ASP A 129 1.26 8.16 9.31
C ASP A 129 1.05 6.93 8.40
N ALA A 130 0.33 7.10 7.29
CA ALA A 130 0.09 6.01 6.34
C ALA A 130 1.29 5.74 5.45
N ALA A 131 2.23 6.67 5.32
CA ALA A 131 3.47 6.49 4.59
C ALA A 131 4.54 5.97 5.55
N LEU A 132 4.88 4.70 5.44
CA LEU A 132 5.82 4.04 6.34
C LEU A 132 7.27 4.38 6.02
N GLY A 133 7.58 4.64 4.77
CA GLY A 133 8.93 4.94 4.34
C GLY A 133 9.07 4.96 2.84
N VAL A 134 10.29 5.20 2.40
CA VAL A 134 10.65 5.26 0.97
C VAL A 134 11.79 4.29 0.74
N VAL A 135 11.75 3.55 -0.34
CA VAL A 135 12.84 2.69 -0.78
C VAL A 135 13.18 3.01 -2.23
N ARG A 136 14.48 2.96 -2.54
CA ARG A 136 14.95 3.07 -3.93
C ARG A 136 15.27 1.68 -4.45
N TYR A 137 14.65 1.32 -5.53
CA TYR A 137 14.82 0.03 -6.16
C TYR A 137 14.94 0.21 -7.68
N ALA A 138 16.02 -0.32 -8.25
CA ALA A 138 16.31 -0.21 -9.70
C ALA A 138 16.23 1.24 -10.23
N GLY A 139 16.69 2.21 -9.43
CA GLY A 139 16.70 3.62 -9.79
C GLY A 139 15.38 4.35 -9.60
N GLU A 140 14.35 3.67 -9.11
CA GLU A 140 13.03 4.26 -8.87
C GLU A 140 12.75 4.40 -7.38
N GLU A 141 12.07 5.48 -7.03
CA GLU A 141 11.63 5.74 -5.67
C GLU A 141 10.24 5.15 -5.45
N ILE A 142 10.09 4.34 -4.42
CA ILE A 142 8.84 3.66 -4.08
C ILE A 142 8.41 4.08 -2.68
N LEU A 143 7.19 4.58 -2.55
CA LEU A 143 6.60 4.95 -1.26
C LEU A 143 5.88 3.74 -0.67
N ILE A 144 6.32 3.30 0.51
CA ILE A 144 5.73 2.16 1.20
C ILE A 144 4.55 2.63 2.04
N LEU A 145 3.40 2.00 1.89
CA LEU A 145 2.16 2.40 2.52
C LEU A 145 1.67 1.38 3.53
N ASP A 146 1.01 1.88 4.57
CA ASP A 146 0.20 1.09 5.48
C ASP A 146 -1.26 1.22 5.05
N ALA A 147 -1.81 0.14 4.49
CA ALA A 147 -3.16 0.15 3.93
C ALA A 147 -4.24 0.45 4.97
N LYS A 148 -4.11 -0.09 6.18
CA LYS A 148 -5.10 0.16 7.24
C LYS A 148 -5.14 1.62 7.64
N ARG A 149 -3.97 2.25 7.80
CA ARG A 149 -3.89 3.67 8.16
C ARG A 149 -4.44 4.57 7.05
N LEU A 150 -4.27 4.17 5.79
CA LEU A 150 -4.88 4.90 4.68
C LEU A 150 -6.42 4.94 4.79
N PHE A 151 -7.03 3.81 5.09
CA PHE A 151 -8.48 3.73 5.26
C PHE A 151 -8.96 4.53 6.47
N GLU A 152 -8.30 4.41 7.60
CA GLU A 152 -8.61 5.18 8.81
C GLU A 152 -8.55 6.68 8.53
N ARG A 153 -7.52 7.11 7.82
CA ARG A 153 -7.36 8.52 7.45
C ARG A 153 -8.47 9.02 6.53
N ALA A 154 -8.87 8.23 5.56
CA ALA A 154 -9.96 8.59 4.65
C ALA A 154 -11.27 8.79 5.41
N VAL A 155 -11.56 7.92 6.36
CA VAL A 155 -12.76 8.01 7.22
C VAL A 155 -12.70 9.23 8.13
N GLN A 156 -11.56 9.49 8.78
CA GLN A 156 -11.38 10.63 9.67
C GLN A 156 -11.59 11.98 8.97
N ARG A 157 -11.14 12.10 7.73
CA ARG A 157 -11.36 13.31 6.93
C ARG A 157 -12.84 13.59 6.71
N LYS A 158 -13.65 12.55 6.51
CA LYS A 158 -15.09 12.69 6.34
C LYS A 158 -15.74 13.21 7.61
N GLU A 159 -15.34 12.71 8.78
CA GLU A 159 -15.85 13.14 10.07
C GLU A 159 -15.50 14.60 10.37
N ARG A 160 -14.29 15.01 10.09
CA ARG A 160 -13.86 16.41 10.27
C ARG A 160 -14.67 17.37 9.40
N ARG A 161 -15.01 16.99 8.18
CA ARG A 161 -15.86 17.80 7.31
C ARG A 161 -17.29 17.89 7.84
N ARG A 162 -17.81 16.84 8.43
CA ARG A 162 -19.15 16.84 9.03
C ARG A 162 -19.23 17.73 10.28
N ARG A 163 -18.16 17.81 11.05
CA ARG A 163 -18.13 18.63 12.27
C ARG A 163 -18.03 20.13 12.03
N ARG A 164 -17.65 20.56 10.83
CA ARG A 164 -17.56 21.97 10.47
C ARG A 164 -18.89 22.58 10.00
N PHE A 165 -19.86 21.75 9.88
CA PHE A 165 -21.24 22.15 9.57
C PHE A 165 -22.15 21.70 10.70
#